data_51d43767b2f256934f72919606f89ebb
#
_entry.id   51d43767b2f256934f72919606f89ebb
#
_cell.length_a   1.000
_cell.length_b   1.000
_cell.length_c   1.000
_cell.angle_alpha   90.00
_cell.angle_beta   90.00
_cell.angle_gamma   90.00
#
_symmetry.space_group_name_H-M   'P 1'
#
loop_
_entity.id
_entity.type
_entity.pdbx_description
1 polymer ?
#
loop_
_entity_poly.entity_id
_entity_poly.type
_entity_poly.pdbx_seq_one_letter_code
_entity_poly.pdbx_strand_id
1 'polypeptide(L)'
;MTLSGSGKTRFVLKPNILQCCSKKYPVSFVVTDPKGSIVNESAHALVENGYEIRIINTINFHKSMHYNPFAYIHDEKDILKLVTTLMANTKDEGNGGNPFWEKSAKLLYTALIGYIHYEAPMEEQNFTTLLEMLNSMEVREDDETFKNPVDLLFDELEQKEPDHFAVRQYKKYKLAAGAIS
;
A
#
# COMPACT_ATOMS: atom_id res chain seq x y z
N MET A 1 -30.65 -2.59 11.41
CA MET A 1 -30.34 -3.93 11.97
C MET A 1 -30.63 -4.96 10.89
N THR A 2 -29.61 -5.56 10.27
CA THR A 2 -29.81 -6.62 9.29
C THR A 2 -29.82 -7.94 10.04
N LEU A 3 -30.96 -8.62 10.09
CA LEU A 3 -31.12 -9.91 10.77
C LEU A 3 -30.11 -10.94 10.19
N SER A 4 -29.25 -11.47 11.06
CA SER A 4 -28.42 -12.64 10.74
C SER A 4 -29.37 -13.81 10.43
N GLY A 5 -29.12 -14.55 9.33
CA GLY A 5 -29.98 -15.68 8.94
C GLY A 5 -31.05 -15.39 7.89
N SER A 6 -31.15 -14.15 7.38
CA SER A 6 -32.15 -13.75 6.37
C SER A 6 -31.97 -14.39 4.96
N GLY A 7 -31.06 -15.33 4.79
CA GLY A 7 -30.81 -16.02 3.52
C GLY A 7 -30.14 -15.18 2.43
N LYS A 8 -29.67 -13.97 2.72
CA LYS A 8 -29.04 -13.05 1.73
C LYS A 8 -27.92 -13.70 0.93
N THR A 9 -27.03 -14.43 1.62
CA THR A 9 -25.93 -15.12 0.93
C THR A 9 -26.46 -16.18 -0.04
N ARG A 10 -27.45 -16.96 0.38
CA ARG A 10 -27.99 -18.07 -0.42
C ARG A 10 -28.86 -17.61 -1.58
N PHE A 11 -29.74 -16.63 -1.35
CA PHE A 11 -30.76 -16.24 -2.32
C PHE A 11 -30.41 -15.02 -3.16
N VAL A 12 -29.41 -14.23 -2.74
CA VAL A 12 -28.97 -13.04 -3.47
C VAL A 12 -27.54 -13.17 -3.92
N LEU A 13 -26.58 -13.31 -3.00
CA LEU A 13 -25.16 -13.20 -3.34
C LEU A 13 -24.68 -14.35 -4.25
N LYS A 14 -24.94 -15.61 -3.89
CA LYS A 14 -24.50 -16.77 -4.70
C LYS A 14 -25.12 -16.79 -6.10
N PRO A 15 -26.43 -16.60 -6.27
CA PRO A 15 -27.01 -16.49 -7.62
C PRO A 15 -26.42 -15.37 -8.44
N ASN A 16 -26.15 -14.19 -7.85
CA ASN A 16 -25.50 -13.09 -8.56
C ASN A 16 -24.08 -13.44 -9.01
N ILE A 17 -23.27 -14.06 -8.14
CA ILE A 17 -21.92 -14.51 -8.51
C ILE A 17 -21.97 -15.49 -9.69
N LEU A 18 -22.89 -16.48 -9.65
CA LEU A 18 -23.03 -17.44 -10.74
C LEU A 18 -23.56 -16.81 -12.04
N GLN A 19 -24.40 -15.77 -11.95
CA GLN A 19 -24.84 -15.01 -13.12
C GLN A 19 -23.70 -14.20 -13.76
N CYS A 20 -22.70 -13.78 -12.98
CA CYS A 20 -21.51 -13.12 -13.51
C CYS A 20 -20.64 -14.05 -14.39
N CYS A 21 -20.82 -15.38 -14.32
CA CYS A 21 -20.14 -16.35 -15.17
C CYS A 21 -20.59 -16.34 -16.65
N SER A 22 -21.24 -15.26 -17.08
CA SER A 22 -21.67 -15.12 -18.47
C SER A 22 -20.50 -14.83 -19.39
N LYS A 23 -20.27 -15.70 -20.39
CA LYS A 23 -19.28 -15.46 -21.45
C LYS A 23 -19.60 -14.24 -22.31
N LYS A 24 -20.87 -13.83 -22.35
CA LYS A 24 -21.35 -12.69 -23.14
C LYS A 24 -21.05 -11.35 -22.47
N TYR A 25 -21.11 -11.31 -21.14
CA TYR A 25 -20.88 -10.11 -20.33
C TYR A 25 -20.00 -10.46 -19.11
N PRO A 26 -18.69 -10.66 -19.31
CA PRO A 26 -17.80 -10.98 -18.20
C PRO A 26 -17.69 -9.77 -17.27
N VAL A 27 -17.82 -10.00 -15.98
CA VAL A 27 -17.73 -8.96 -14.93
C VAL A 27 -16.69 -9.39 -13.90
N SER A 28 -15.72 -8.52 -13.61
CA SER A 28 -14.84 -8.67 -12.46
C SER A 28 -15.54 -8.17 -11.21
N PHE A 29 -15.33 -8.85 -10.08
CA PHE A 29 -15.96 -8.48 -8.81
C PHE A 29 -15.06 -8.78 -7.62
N VAL A 30 -15.30 -8.08 -6.51
CA VAL A 30 -14.65 -8.30 -5.23
C VAL A 30 -15.71 -8.76 -4.23
N VAL A 31 -15.38 -9.80 -3.47
CA VAL A 31 -16.31 -10.38 -2.46
C VAL A 31 -15.62 -10.40 -1.11
N THR A 32 -16.30 -9.88 -0.09
CA THR A 32 -15.91 -10.07 1.31
C THR A 32 -16.57 -11.35 1.82
N ASP A 33 -15.77 -12.38 2.15
CA ASP A 33 -16.24 -13.69 2.61
C ASP A 33 -15.64 -14.06 3.98
N PRO A 34 -16.18 -13.53 5.09
CA PRO A 34 -15.62 -13.74 6.43
C PRO A 34 -15.59 -15.20 6.88
N LYS A 35 -16.39 -16.07 6.24
CA LYS A 35 -16.52 -17.48 6.58
C LYS A 35 -15.85 -18.44 5.58
N GLY A 36 -15.38 -17.93 4.45
CA GLY A 36 -14.83 -18.73 3.37
C GLY A 36 -15.87 -19.59 2.62
N SER A 37 -17.16 -19.44 2.95
CA SER A 37 -18.22 -20.31 2.39
C SER A 37 -18.51 -19.99 0.92
N ILE A 38 -18.32 -18.73 0.50
CA ILE A 38 -18.59 -18.31 -0.86
C ILE A 38 -17.51 -18.85 -1.78
N VAL A 39 -16.25 -18.68 -1.43
CA VAL A 39 -15.14 -19.21 -2.23
C VAL A 39 -15.20 -20.74 -2.31
N ASN A 40 -15.47 -21.43 -1.20
CA ASN A 40 -15.56 -22.90 -1.18
C ASN A 40 -16.68 -23.45 -2.07
N GLU A 41 -17.81 -22.74 -2.19
CA GLU A 41 -18.97 -23.22 -2.94
C GLU A 41 -18.98 -22.75 -4.41
N SER A 42 -18.33 -21.61 -4.74
CA SER A 42 -18.42 -21.02 -6.08
C SER A 42 -17.10 -21.01 -6.87
N ALA A 43 -15.95 -21.22 -6.21
CA ALA A 43 -14.65 -21.10 -6.87
C ALA A 43 -14.51 -22.04 -8.08
N HIS A 44 -14.92 -23.29 -7.95
CA HIS A 44 -14.81 -24.26 -9.04
C HIS A 44 -15.60 -23.79 -10.29
N ALA A 45 -16.84 -23.39 -10.11
CA ALA A 45 -17.66 -22.89 -11.21
C ALA A 45 -17.08 -21.61 -11.84
N LEU A 46 -16.48 -20.74 -11.05
CA LEU A 46 -15.82 -19.52 -11.56
C LEU A 46 -14.59 -19.89 -12.41
N VAL A 47 -13.72 -20.77 -11.93
CA VAL A 47 -12.52 -21.22 -12.66
C VAL A 47 -12.90 -21.92 -13.97
N GLU A 48 -13.91 -22.79 -13.96
CA GLU A 48 -14.42 -23.45 -15.20
C GLU A 48 -14.95 -22.43 -16.22
N ASN A 49 -15.43 -21.27 -15.79
CA ASN A 49 -15.87 -20.18 -16.64
C ASN A 49 -14.76 -19.17 -16.98
N GLY A 50 -13.49 -19.48 -16.66
CA GLY A 50 -12.33 -18.69 -17.05
C GLY A 50 -11.99 -17.53 -16.12
N TYR A 51 -12.54 -17.52 -14.89
CA TYR A 51 -12.17 -16.51 -13.89
C TYR A 51 -10.84 -16.86 -13.22
N GLU A 52 -10.00 -15.87 -13.05
CA GLU A 52 -8.88 -15.93 -12.13
C GLU A 52 -9.36 -15.53 -10.72
N ILE A 53 -9.13 -16.41 -9.74
CA ILE A 53 -9.53 -16.16 -8.36
C ILE A 53 -8.30 -15.77 -7.55
N ARG A 54 -8.36 -14.60 -6.92
CA ARG A 54 -7.34 -14.09 -6.01
C ARG A 54 -7.91 -14.00 -4.60
N ILE A 55 -7.25 -14.64 -3.64
CA ILE A 55 -7.73 -14.71 -2.26
C ILE A 55 -6.74 -14.00 -1.34
N ILE A 56 -7.22 -12.96 -0.64
CA ILE A 56 -6.49 -12.32 0.46
C ILE A 56 -7.08 -12.87 1.76
N ASN A 57 -6.30 -13.71 2.44
CA ASN A 57 -6.73 -14.36 3.68
C ASN A 57 -6.05 -13.70 4.88
N THR A 58 -6.77 -12.84 5.59
CA THR A 58 -6.28 -12.11 6.77
C THR A 58 -6.30 -12.93 8.05
N ILE A 59 -6.92 -14.12 8.04
CA ILE A 59 -6.98 -15.04 9.19
C ILE A 59 -5.79 -16.00 9.16
N ASN A 60 -5.43 -16.49 7.97
CA ASN A 60 -4.31 -17.39 7.78
C ASN A 60 -3.48 -16.94 6.57
N PHE A 61 -2.42 -16.17 6.85
CA PHE A 61 -1.54 -15.60 5.82
C PHE A 61 -0.82 -16.66 4.97
N HIS A 62 -0.58 -17.86 5.50
CA HIS A 62 -0.01 -18.97 4.71
C HIS A 62 -0.93 -19.44 3.57
N LYS A 63 -2.24 -19.16 3.68
CA LYS A 63 -3.25 -19.47 2.65
C LYS A 63 -3.66 -18.23 1.86
N SER A 64 -2.97 -17.12 2.05
CA SER A 64 -3.22 -15.87 1.34
C SER A 64 -2.35 -15.77 0.11
N MET A 65 -2.88 -15.20 -0.95
CA MET A 65 -2.06 -14.73 -2.06
C MET A 65 -1.30 -13.46 -1.65
N HIS A 66 -0.12 -13.31 -2.21
CA HIS A 66 0.69 -12.11 -2.00
C HIS A 66 0.15 -10.95 -2.82
N TYR A 67 0.18 -9.77 -2.22
CA TYR A 67 -0.18 -8.52 -2.88
C TYR A 67 0.92 -7.49 -2.64
N ASN A 68 1.54 -7.02 -3.70
CA ASN A 68 2.52 -5.95 -3.65
C ASN A 68 1.94 -4.69 -4.33
N PRO A 69 1.58 -3.64 -3.57
CA PRO A 69 1.00 -2.43 -4.15
C PRO A 69 1.99 -1.67 -5.05
N PHE A 70 3.30 -1.83 -4.88
CA PHE A 70 4.30 -1.20 -5.76
C PHE A 70 4.15 -1.61 -7.22
N ALA A 71 3.72 -2.85 -7.49
CA ALA A 71 3.46 -3.33 -8.84
C ALA A 71 2.33 -2.59 -9.58
N TYR A 72 1.58 -1.74 -8.88
CA TYR A 72 0.45 -0.95 -9.42
C TYR A 72 0.74 0.55 -9.44
N ILE A 73 1.97 0.96 -9.15
CA ILE A 73 2.42 2.34 -9.29
C ILE A 73 2.85 2.56 -10.73
N HIS A 74 2.23 3.51 -11.41
CA HIS A 74 2.54 3.87 -12.78
C HIS A 74 3.06 5.31 -12.88
N ASP A 75 2.65 6.18 -11.94
CA ASP A 75 3.03 7.59 -11.92
C ASP A 75 3.08 8.14 -10.48
N GLU A 76 3.50 9.40 -10.36
CA GLU A 76 3.57 10.12 -9.08
C GLU A 76 2.22 10.19 -8.35
N LYS A 77 1.09 10.18 -9.09
CA LYS A 77 -0.25 10.23 -8.49
C LYS A 77 -0.56 8.92 -7.77
N ASP A 78 -0.11 7.80 -8.31
CA ASP A 78 -0.30 6.49 -7.67
C ASP A 78 0.55 6.37 -6.40
N ILE A 79 1.77 6.94 -6.39
CA ILE A 79 2.59 7.08 -5.17
C ILE A 79 1.81 7.86 -4.10
N LEU A 80 1.25 9.02 -4.46
CA LEU A 80 0.47 9.84 -3.53
C LEU A 80 -0.79 9.13 -3.02
N LYS A 81 -1.46 8.34 -3.85
CA LYS A 81 -2.61 7.51 -3.44
C LYS A 81 -2.18 6.43 -2.44
N LEU A 82 -1.08 5.70 -2.75
CA LEU A 82 -0.56 4.67 -1.87
C LEU A 82 -0.21 5.24 -0.50
N VAL A 83 0.55 6.35 -0.46
CA VAL A 83 0.91 7.04 0.80
C VAL A 83 -0.34 7.49 1.56
N THR A 84 -1.31 8.10 0.87
CA THR A 84 -2.53 8.57 1.51
C THR A 84 -3.34 7.41 2.11
N THR A 85 -3.44 6.29 1.38
CA THR A 85 -4.12 5.08 1.85
C THR A 85 -3.39 4.46 3.04
N LEU A 86 -2.07 4.36 2.98
CA LEU A 86 -1.25 3.86 4.07
C LEU A 86 -1.48 4.67 5.35
N MET A 87 -1.36 5.99 5.26
CA MET A 87 -1.54 6.88 6.41
C MET A 87 -2.97 6.85 6.96
N ALA A 88 -3.98 6.78 6.10
CA ALA A 88 -5.37 6.71 6.54
C ALA A 88 -5.69 5.43 7.31
N ASN A 89 -5.05 4.31 6.97
CA ASN A 89 -5.28 3.02 7.61
C ASN A 89 -4.35 2.72 8.80
N THR A 90 -3.35 3.58 9.04
CA THR A 90 -2.42 3.43 10.18
C THR A 90 -2.68 4.45 11.29
N LYS A 91 -3.69 5.31 11.16
CA LYS A 91 -4.09 6.25 12.22
C LYS A 91 -4.74 5.48 13.38
N ASP A 92 -4.24 5.70 14.58
CA ASP A 92 -4.92 5.28 15.80
C ASP A 92 -6.22 6.09 15.99
N GLU A 93 -7.33 5.40 16.16
CA GLU A 93 -8.69 5.99 16.32
C GLU A 93 -8.84 6.89 17.57
N GLY A 94 -7.81 7.05 18.39
CA GLY A 94 -7.88 7.77 19.68
C GLY A 94 -7.00 9.02 19.80
N ASN A 95 -6.05 9.25 18.92
CA ASN A 95 -5.14 10.38 19.02
C ASN A 95 -5.25 11.25 17.78
N GLY A 96 -5.87 12.41 17.90
CA GLY A 96 -5.77 13.47 16.90
C GLY A 96 -4.31 13.90 16.78
N GLY A 97 -3.55 13.20 15.93
CA GLY A 97 -2.13 13.46 15.69
C GLY A 97 -1.93 14.93 15.33
N ASN A 98 -0.81 15.50 15.76
CA ASN A 98 -0.45 16.86 15.38
C ASN A 98 -0.37 16.94 13.84
N PRO A 99 -1.14 17.82 13.17
CA PRO A 99 -1.19 17.94 11.72
C PRO A 99 0.17 18.15 11.06
N PHE A 100 1.10 18.72 11.82
CA PHE A 100 2.47 18.94 11.40
C PHE A 100 3.23 17.61 11.20
N TRP A 101 3.16 16.70 12.18
CA TRP A 101 3.81 15.39 12.11
C TRP A 101 3.22 14.52 11.00
N GLU A 102 1.90 14.58 10.80
CA GLU A 102 1.23 13.89 9.70
C GLU A 102 1.74 14.39 8.34
N LYS A 103 1.89 15.71 8.19
CA LYS A 103 2.40 16.31 6.95
C LYS A 103 3.85 15.92 6.71
N SER A 104 4.69 15.95 7.74
CA SER A 104 6.09 15.56 7.65
C SER A 104 6.23 14.08 7.30
N ALA A 105 5.49 13.19 7.98
CA ALA A 105 5.46 11.77 7.67
C ALA A 105 5.00 11.50 6.23
N LYS A 106 3.98 12.23 5.75
CA LYS A 106 3.51 12.11 4.37
C LYS A 106 4.60 12.44 3.36
N LEU A 107 5.37 13.51 3.61
CA LEU A 107 6.48 13.90 2.74
C LEU A 107 7.58 12.83 2.74
N LEU A 108 7.93 12.30 3.91
CA LEU A 108 8.91 11.22 4.04
C LEU A 108 8.48 9.96 3.27
N TYR A 109 7.28 9.43 3.54
CA TYR A 109 6.79 8.25 2.82
C TYR A 109 6.72 8.48 1.31
N THR A 110 6.33 9.68 0.89
CA THR A 110 6.28 10.02 -0.55
C THR A 110 7.68 10.02 -1.17
N ALA A 111 8.69 10.53 -0.44
CA ALA A 111 10.07 10.52 -0.90
C ALA A 111 10.63 9.10 -0.99
N LEU A 112 10.47 8.30 0.07
CA LEU A 112 11.00 6.93 0.14
C LEU A 112 10.34 6.00 -0.89
N ILE A 113 9.01 6.02 -0.99
CA ILE A 113 8.28 5.22 -1.98
C ILE A 113 8.61 5.67 -3.40
N GLY A 114 8.77 6.99 -3.61
CA GLY A 114 9.23 7.51 -4.89
C GLY A 114 10.63 7.04 -5.25
N TYR A 115 11.58 7.07 -4.30
CA TYR A 115 12.92 6.54 -4.50
C TYR A 115 12.88 5.05 -4.87
N ILE A 116 12.19 4.23 -4.07
CA ILE A 116 12.06 2.78 -4.32
C ILE A 116 11.45 2.51 -5.70
N HIS A 117 10.43 3.25 -6.10
CA HIS A 117 9.76 3.05 -7.38
C HIS A 117 10.64 3.36 -8.59
N TYR A 118 11.42 4.45 -8.53
CA TYR A 118 12.20 4.91 -9.69
C TYR A 118 13.63 4.36 -9.73
N GLU A 119 14.26 4.14 -8.55
CA GLU A 119 15.68 3.83 -8.47
C GLU A 119 15.97 2.38 -8.07
N ALA A 120 15.04 1.72 -7.34
CA ALA A 120 15.29 0.35 -6.89
C ALA A 120 14.94 -0.68 -7.97
N PRO A 121 15.66 -1.81 -8.04
CA PRO A 121 15.29 -2.92 -8.90
C PRO A 121 13.91 -3.49 -8.52
N MET A 122 13.23 -4.14 -9.46
CA MET A 122 11.84 -4.57 -9.32
C MET A 122 11.61 -5.48 -8.10
N GLU A 123 12.56 -6.35 -7.76
CA GLU A 123 12.51 -7.25 -6.62
C GLU A 123 12.58 -6.52 -5.27
N GLU A 124 13.13 -5.30 -5.25
CA GLU A 124 13.22 -4.45 -4.06
C GLU A 124 12.08 -3.45 -3.98
N GLN A 125 11.24 -3.34 -5.00
CA GLN A 125 10.06 -2.47 -4.99
C GLN A 125 8.94 -3.07 -4.12
N ASN A 126 9.09 -2.97 -2.81
CA ASN A 126 8.16 -3.55 -1.83
C ASN A 126 8.24 -2.84 -0.46
N PHE A 127 7.33 -3.22 0.46
CA PHE A 127 7.30 -2.65 1.81
C PHE A 127 8.47 -3.10 2.70
N THR A 128 9.12 -4.22 2.42
CA THR A 128 10.32 -4.63 3.20
C THR A 128 11.42 -3.61 3.01
N THR A 129 11.71 -3.23 1.76
CA THR A 129 12.70 -2.20 1.43
C THR A 129 12.32 -0.84 2.06
N LEU A 130 11.04 -0.47 2.04
CA LEU A 130 10.59 0.75 2.72
C LEU A 130 10.88 0.72 4.22
N LEU A 131 10.62 -0.41 4.89
CA LEU A 131 10.91 -0.57 6.32
C LEU A 131 12.40 -0.57 6.61
N GLU A 132 13.22 -1.18 5.77
CA GLU A 132 14.69 -1.16 5.88
C GLU A 132 15.23 0.27 5.75
N MET A 133 14.73 1.04 4.79
CA MET A 133 15.09 2.46 4.67
C MET A 133 14.69 3.25 5.92
N LEU A 134 13.46 3.06 6.42
CA LEU A 134 13.01 3.74 7.65
C LEU A 134 13.87 3.37 8.86
N ASN A 135 14.20 2.08 9.03
CA ASN A 135 15.07 1.61 10.11
C ASN A 135 16.52 2.14 9.99
N SER A 136 16.96 2.47 8.79
CA SER A 136 18.27 3.05 8.52
C SER A 136 18.35 4.56 8.76
N MET A 137 17.21 5.18 9.06
CA MET A 137 17.11 6.62 9.37
C MET A 137 17.38 6.89 10.85
N GLU A 138 18.58 6.53 11.31
CA GLU A 138 18.98 6.89 12.66
C GLU A 138 19.25 8.41 12.77
N VAL A 139 18.78 8.99 13.86
CA VAL A 139 19.10 10.38 14.23
C VAL A 139 20.14 10.31 15.35
N ARG A 140 21.26 11.01 15.19
CA ARG A 140 22.24 11.23 16.27
C ARG A 140 22.09 12.67 16.75
N GLU A 141 21.66 12.80 17.99
CA GLU A 141 21.48 14.11 18.62
C GLU A 141 22.81 14.85 18.88
N ASP A 142 23.94 14.09 18.90
CA ASP A 142 25.27 14.60 19.27
C ASP A 142 26.05 15.18 18.07
N ASP A 143 25.58 14.99 16.82
CA ASP A 143 26.28 15.41 15.62
C ASP A 143 25.31 15.92 14.53
N GLU A 144 25.17 17.23 14.46
CA GLU A 144 24.33 17.91 13.44
C GLU A 144 24.81 17.65 12.00
N THR A 145 26.06 17.20 11.81
CA THR A 145 26.62 16.91 10.49
C THR A 145 26.44 15.46 10.07
N PHE A 146 25.90 14.61 10.97
CA PHE A 146 25.68 13.21 10.71
C PHE A 146 24.66 13.00 9.60
N LYS A 147 25.08 12.25 8.58
CA LYS A 147 24.19 11.80 7.51
C LYS A 147 23.96 10.31 7.66
N ASN A 148 22.69 9.93 7.82
CA ASN A 148 22.32 8.53 7.81
C ASN A 148 22.39 7.93 6.39
N PRO A 149 22.35 6.59 6.23
CA PRO A 149 22.43 5.95 4.91
C PRO A 149 21.40 6.46 3.90
N VAL A 150 20.19 6.80 4.35
CA VAL A 150 19.14 7.33 3.47
C VAL A 150 19.48 8.75 2.99
N ASP A 151 20.04 9.61 3.86
CA ASP A 151 20.54 10.93 3.45
C ASP A 151 21.56 10.81 2.32
N LEU A 152 22.49 9.84 2.41
CA LEU A 152 23.52 9.63 1.39
C LEU A 152 22.91 9.17 0.05
N LEU A 153 21.91 8.28 0.06
CA LEU A 153 21.20 7.87 -1.15
C LEU A 153 20.53 9.05 -1.85
N PHE A 154 19.88 9.92 -1.08
CA PHE A 154 19.23 11.10 -1.65
C PHE A 154 20.22 12.17 -2.11
N ASP A 155 21.34 12.34 -1.44
CA ASP A 155 22.43 13.22 -1.90
C ASP A 155 23.02 12.75 -3.23
N GLU A 156 23.24 11.45 -3.39
CA GLU A 156 23.72 10.86 -4.64
C GLU A 156 22.70 11.06 -5.78
N LEU A 157 21.42 10.81 -5.51
CA LEU A 157 20.38 11.02 -6.49
C LEU A 157 20.23 12.51 -6.86
N GLU A 158 20.35 13.42 -5.89
CA GLU A 158 20.30 14.85 -6.13
C GLU A 158 21.46 15.33 -7.05
N GLN A 159 22.64 14.75 -6.89
CA GLN A 159 23.78 15.07 -7.77
C GLN A 159 23.55 14.63 -9.21
N LYS A 160 22.85 13.51 -9.41
CA LYS A 160 22.51 12.99 -10.74
C LYS A 160 21.31 13.71 -11.36
N GLU A 161 20.25 13.87 -10.58
CA GLU A 161 18.97 14.43 -11.00
C GLU A 161 18.39 15.38 -9.94
N PRO A 162 18.80 16.66 -9.92
CA PRO A 162 18.35 17.63 -8.90
C PRO A 162 16.83 17.83 -8.84
N ASP A 163 16.15 17.65 -9.98
CA ASP A 163 14.70 17.83 -10.12
C ASP A 163 13.91 16.50 -9.97
N HIS A 164 14.58 15.42 -9.57
CA HIS A 164 13.92 14.13 -9.37
C HIS A 164 12.78 14.24 -8.35
N PHE A 165 11.66 13.58 -8.63
CA PHE A 165 10.45 13.64 -7.78
C PHE A 165 10.75 13.32 -6.31
N ALA A 166 11.44 12.21 -6.05
CA ALA A 166 11.74 11.76 -4.69
C ALA A 166 12.65 12.76 -3.96
N VAL A 167 13.66 13.32 -4.64
CA VAL A 167 14.57 14.35 -4.09
C VAL A 167 13.78 15.60 -3.66
N ARG A 168 12.88 16.10 -4.50
CA ARG A 168 12.03 17.24 -4.17
C ARG A 168 11.17 17.00 -2.93
N GLN A 169 10.64 15.79 -2.75
CA GLN A 169 9.84 15.45 -1.55
C GLN A 169 10.72 15.31 -0.31
N TYR A 170 11.91 14.71 -0.45
CA TYR A 170 12.85 14.55 0.65
C TYR A 170 13.36 15.90 1.17
N LYS A 171 13.71 16.83 0.28
CA LYS A 171 14.07 18.20 0.67
C LYS A 171 12.97 18.91 1.46
N LYS A 172 11.71 18.77 1.03
CA LYS A 172 10.57 19.33 1.76
C LYS A 172 10.41 18.69 3.15
N TYR A 173 10.64 17.37 3.25
CA TYR A 173 10.66 16.68 4.53
C TYR A 173 11.77 17.22 5.45
N LYS A 174 12.99 17.32 4.98
CA LYS A 174 14.13 17.85 5.78
C LYS A 174 13.88 19.30 6.24
N LEU A 175 13.33 20.15 5.39
CA LEU A 175 12.94 21.52 5.77
C LEU A 175 11.85 21.52 6.84
N ALA A 176 10.85 20.64 6.74
CA ALA A 176 9.82 20.51 7.76
C ALA A 176 10.39 19.96 9.07
N ALA A 177 11.28 18.96 9.03
CA ALA A 177 11.92 18.41 10.22
C ALA A 177 12.86 19.40 10.91
N GLY A 178 13.67 20.14 10.14
CA GLY A 178 14.60 21.15 10.67
C GLY A 178 13.94 22.42 11.22
N ALA A 179 12.67 22.65 10.96
CA ALA A 179 11.93 23.77 11.54
C ALA A 179 11.54 23.55 13.03
N ILE A 180 11.94 22.41 13.62
CA ILE A 180 11.62 22.02 15.01
C ILE A 180 12.87 22.00 15.90
N SER A 181 14.06 22.03 15.32
CA SER A 181 15.35 22.20 16.04
C SER A 181 15.68 23.73 16.20
#